data_67482a4e27faea02a8df4814bf295857
#
_entry.id   67482a4e27faea02a8df4814bf295857
#
_cell.length_a   1.000
_cell.length_b   1.000
_cell.length_c   1.000
_cell.angle_alpha   90.00
_cell.angle_beta   90.00
_cell.angle_gamma   90.00
#
_symmetry.space_group_name_H-M   'P 1'
#
loop_
_entity.id
_entity.type
_entity.pdbx_description
1 polymer ?
#
loop_
_entity_poly.entity_id
_entity_poly.type
_entity_poly.pdbx_seq_one_letter_code
_entity_poly.pdbx_strand_id
1 'polypeptide(L)'
;MKKEERKLEVECCTIARKFGLAAVKLEKNGNKGIPDYLFIKRGGRSLYVEFKRPGGGGVVSAEQRFWADFLGDSHVFVDSVGGFAKVIVEFFDLWD
;
A
#
# COMPACT_ATOMS: atom_id res chain seq x y z
N MET A 1 -3.18 -13.12 7.46
CA MET A 1 -2.14 -12.71 6.48
C MET A 1 -1.02 -13.72 6.42
N LYS A 2 -0.56 -14.00 5.23
CA LYS A 2 0.53 -14.96 5.07
C LYS A 2 1.85 -14.33 5.51
N LYS A 3 2.79 -15.18 5.89
CA LYS A 3 4.08 -14.76 6.44
C LYS A 3 4.84 -13.83 5.48
N GLU A 4 4.84 -14.17 4.19
CA GLU A 4 5.56 -13.38 3.18
C GLU A 4 4.95 -11.99 3.00
N GLU A 5 3.62 -11.90 3.04
CA GLU A 5 2.93 -10.63 2.93
C GLU A 5 3.20 -9.75 4.15
N ARG A 6 3.24 -10.37 5.34
CA ARG A 6 3.52 -9.65 6.57
C ARG A 6 4.94 -9.07 6.58
N LYS A 7 5.91 -9.85 6.10
CA LYS A 7 7.29 -9.39 6.01
C LYS A 7 7.40 -8.20 5.05
N LEU A 8 6.75 -8.31 3.89
CA LEU A 8 6.72 -7.23 2.90
C LEU A 8 6.12 -5.96 3.50
N GLU A 9 4.99 -6.11 4.19
CA GLU A 9 4.29 -5.00 4.83
C GLU A 9 5.20 -4.27 5.82
N VAL A 10 5.89 -5.02 6.68
CA VAL A 10 6.79 -4.44 7.69
C VAL A 10 7.95 -3.69 7.03
N GLU A 11 8.56 -4.28 6.02
CA GLU A 11 9.68 -3.64 5.32
C GLU A 11 9.24 -2.36 4.62
N CYS A 12 8.09 -2.38 3.98
CA CYS A 12 7.56 -1.20 3.29
C CYS A 12 7.21 -0.08 4.26
N CYS A 13 6.63 -0.41 5.41
CA CYS A 13 6.33 0.59 6.42
C CYS A 13 7.60 1.24 6.96
N THR A 14 8.66 0.45 7.15
CA THR A 14 9.95 0.97 7.58
C THR A 14 10.51 1.97 6.56
N ILE A 15 10.46 1.61 5.29
CA ILE A 15 10.92 2.50 4.21
C ILE A 15 10.10 3.79 4.18
N ALA A 16 8.78 3.66 4.24
CA ALA A 16 7.90 4.82 4.20
C ALA A 16 8.23 5.81 5.31
N ARG A 17 8.44 5.30 6.52
CA ARG A 17 8.76 6.16 7.68
C ARG A 17 10.11 6.85 7.52
N LYS A 18 11.07 6.21 6.88
CA LYS A 18 12.36 6.85 6.59
C LYS A 18 12.21 8.04 5.66
N PHE A 19 11.21 8.02 4.79
CA PHE A 19 10.90 9.15 3.92
C PHE A 19 9.96 10.17 4.57
N GLY A 20 9.65 9.98 5.85
CA GLY A 20 8.79 10.91 6.57
C GLY A 20 7.29 10.71 6.34
N LEU A 21 6.91 9.58 5.75
CA LEU A 21 5.50 9.28 5.55
C LEU A 21 4.90 8.65 6.81
N ALA A 22 3.65 8.96 7.11
CA ALA A 22 2.89 8.24 8.11
C ALA A 22 2.39 6.94 7.49
N ALA A 23 2.41 5.85 8.25
CA ALA A 23 1.91 4.55 7.80
C ALA A 23 0.76 4.16 8.75
N VAL A 24 -0.44 4.07 8.21
CA VAL A 24 -1.64 3.78 8.99
C VAL A 24 -2.26 2.46 8.51
N LYS A 25 -2.30 1.48 9.39
CA LYS A 25 -2.96 0.22 9.07
C LYS A 25 -4.47 0.42 9.13
N LEU A 26 -5.16 0.00 8.08
CA LEU A 26 -6.61 0.18 8.02
C LEU A 26 -7.32 -1.05 8.58
N GLU A 27 -8.37 -0.79 9.38
CA GLU A 27 -9.21 -1.84 9.92
C GLU A 27 -10.32 -2.15 8.93
N LYS A 28 -10.63 -3.42 8.75
CA LYS A 28 -11.63 -3.83 7.77
C LYS A 28 -13.06 -3.45 8.20
N ASN A 29 -13.41 -3.69 9.44
CA ASN A 29 -14.69 -3.27 10.04
C ASN A 29 -15.92 -3.41 9.12
N GLY A 30 -16.03 -4.56 8.43
CA GLY A 30 -17.15 -4.80 7.53
C GLY A 30 -16.95 -4.24 6.13
N ASN A 31 -15.87 -3.50 5.88
CA ASN A 31 -15.54 -2.98 4.55
C ASN A 31 -14.62 -3.96 3.84
N LYS A 32 -15.21 -5.05 3.37
CA LYS A 32 -14.47 -6.11 2.73
C LYS A 32 -13.70 -5.60 1.52
N GLY A 33 -12.43 -5.97 1.45
CA GLY A 33 -11.59 -5.57 0.32
C GLY A 33 -10.95 -4.21 0.42
N ILE A 34 -11.21 -3.46 1.50
CA ILE A 34 -10.53 -2.18 1.70
C ILE A 34 -9.01 -2.42 1.78
N PRO A 35 -8.20 -1.49 1.25
CA PRO A 35 -6.74 -1.67 1.25
C PRO A 35 -6.15 -1.85 2.65
N ASP A 36 -4.97 -2.46 2.71
CA ASP A 36 -4.31 -2.78 3.98
C ASP A 36 -3.80 -1.56 4.71
N TYR A 37 -3.23 -0.59 3.98
CA TYR A 37 -2.56 0.57 4.56
C TYR A 37 -2.87 1.85 3.83
N LEU A 38 -2.77 2.94 4.59
CA LEU A 38 -2.80 4.29 4.05
C LEU A 38 -1.47 4.95 4.41
N PHE A 39 -0.76 5.43 3.40
CA PHE A 39 0.48 6.19 3.58
C PHE A 39 0.20 7.65 3.31
N ILE A 40 0.67 8.51 4.20
CA ILE A 40 0.32 9.93 4.16
C ILE A 40 1.57 10.79 4.24
N LYS A 41 1.69 11.71 3.30
CA LYS A 41 2.75 12.73 3.33
C LYS A 41 2.25 13.93 4.12
N ARG A 42 3.16 14.63 4.78
CA ARG A 42 2.83 15.87 5.46
C ARG A 42 2.13 16.80 4.46
N GLY A 43 0.99 17.34 4.85
CA GLY A 43 0.15 18.13 3.94
C GLY A 43 -1.08 17.37 3.46
N GLY A 44 -1.11 16.05 3.69
CA GLY A 44 -2.32 15.24 3.48
C GLY A 44 -2.39 14.38 2.24
N ARG A 45 -1.44 14.52 1.30
CA ARG A 45 -1.44 13.63 0.13
C ARG A 45 -1.31 12.20 0.60
N SER A 46 -2.17 11.32 0.09
CA SER A 46 -2.32 9.97 0.63
C SER A 46 -2.39 8.91 -0.46
N LEU A 47 -1.84 7.73 -0.15
CA LEU A 47 -1.84 6.58 -1.06
C LEU A 47 -2.33 5.36 -0.31
N TYR A 48 -3.36 4.70 -0.84
CA TYR A 48 -3.87 3.44 -0.32
C TYR A 48 -3.10 2.29 -0.95
N VAL A 49 -2.63 1.37 -0.13
CA VAL A 49 -1.81 0.24 -0.61
C VAL A 49 -2.42 -1.08 -0.16
N GLU A 50 -2.62 -1.96 -1.13
CA GLU A 50 -3.01 -3.34 -0.88
C GLU A 50 -1.77 -4.21 -1.13
N PHE A 51 -1.31 -4.91 -0.10
CA PHE A 51 -0.15 -5.78 -0.24
C PHE A 51 -0.56 -7.14 -0.76
N LYS A 52 0.21 -7.66 -1.70
CA LYS A 52 0.00 -8.97 -2.29
C LYS A 52 1.23 -9.84 -2.03
N ARG A 53 1.04 -11.16 -2.08
CA ARG A 53 2.13 -12.10 -1.87
C ARG A 53 3.27 -11.82 -2.86
N PRO A 54 4.53 -11.76 -2.37
CA PRO A 54 5.67 -11.54 -3.24
C PRO A 54 5.70 -12.55 -4.39
N GLY A 55 6.12 -12.07 -5.55
CA GLY A 55 6.18 -12.91 -6.74
C GLY A 55 4.92 -12.92 -7.58
N GLY A 56 3.94 -12.09 -7.22
CA GLY A 56 2.76 -11.92 -8.04
C GLY A 56 1.74 -13.05 -7.97
N GLY A 57 1.85 -13.90 -6.93
CA GLY A 57 0.94 -15.03 -6.79
C GLY A 57 -0.37 -14.71 -6.10
N GLY A 58 -0.60 -13.47 -5.71
CA GLY A 58 -1.80 -13.08 -5.00
C GLY A 58 -2.99 -12.88 -5.93
N VAL A 59 -4.17 -13.21 -5.43
CA VAL A 59 -5.43 -13.06 -6.18
C VAL A 59 -6.11 -11.77 -5.74
N VAL A 60 -6.66 -11.03 -6.70
CA VAL A 60 -7.43 -9.82 -6.43
C VAL A 60 -8.90 -10.20 -6.36
N SER A 61 -9.53 -9.99 -5.21
CA SER A 61 -10.95 -10.28 -5.05
C SER A 61 -11.81 -9.20 -5.73
N ALA A 62 -13.09 -9.50 -5.89
CA ALA A 62 -14.03 -8.52 -6.48
C ALA A 62 -14.10 -7.26 -5.61
N GLU A 63 -14.10 -7.44 -4.28
CA GLU A 63 -14.16 -6.31 -3.34
C GLU A 63 -12.90 -5.47 -3.41
N GLN A 64 -11.73 -6.11 -3.53
CA GLN A 64 -10.47 -5.38 -3.69
C GLN A 64 -10.46 -4.57 -4.99
N ARG A 65 -11.00 -5.15 -6.06
CA ARG A 65 -11.10 -4.46 -7.34
C ARG A 65 -12.04 -3.26 -7.25
N PHE A 66 -13.14 -3.42 -6.53
CA PHE A 66 -14.07 -2.30 -6.29
C PHE A 66 -13.34 -1.12 -5.66
N TRP A 67 -12.57 -1.38 -4.59
CA TRP A 67 -11.86 -0.31 -3.90
C TRP A 67 -10.75 0.29 -4.77
N ALA A 68 -10.04 -0.54 -5.54
CA ALA A 68 -9.01 -0.05 -6.45
C ALA A 68 -9.62 0.91 -7.47
N ASP A 69 -10.75 0.54 -8.06
CA ASP A 69 -11.43 1.40 -9.03
C ASP A 69 -11.97 2.67 -8.39
N PHE A 70 -12.55 2.54 -7.20
CA PHE A 70 -13.12 3.69 -6.49
C PHE A 70 -12.06 4.71 -6.11
N LEU A 71 -10.89 4.25 -5.67
CA LEU A 71 -9.80 5.12 -5.22
C LEU A 71 -8.92 5.61 -6.38
N GLY A 72 -8.96 4.92 -7.50
CA GLY A 72 -8.26 5.36 -8.71
C GLY A 72 -6.76 5.51 -8.51
N ASP A 73 -6.24 6.68 -8.87
CA ASP A 73 -4.80 6.96 -8.80
C ASP A 73 -4.25 6.97 -7.37
N SER A 74 -5.13 6.98 -6.38
CA SER A 74 -4.73 6.95 -4.97
C SER A 74 -4.63 5.52 -4.43
N HIS A 75 -4.63 4.52 -5.30
CA HIS A 75 -4.57 3.11 -4.91
C HIS A 75 -3.50 2.39 -5.70
N VAL A 76 -2.79 1.45 -5.04
CA VAL A 76 -1.82 0.60 -5.72
C VAL A 76 -1.77 -0.78 -5.06
N PHE A 77 -1.53 -1.80 -5.88
CA PHE A 77 -1.20 -3.14 -5.40
C PHE A 77 0.32 -3.26 -5.36
N VAL A 78 0.85 -3.78 -4.26
CA VAL A 78 2.30 -3.90 -4.06
C VAL A 78 2.64 -5.34 -3.73
N ASP A 79 3.59 -5.92 -4.46
CA ASP A 79 4.06 -7.28 -4.21
C ASP A 79 5.59 -7.37 -4.04
N SER A 80 6.26 -6.22 -3.98
CA SER A 80 7.72 -6.20 -3.74
C SER A 80 8.15 -4.90 -3.08
N VAL A 81 9.26 -4.98 -2.35
CA VAL A 81 9.86 -3.82 -1.70
C VAL A 81 10.30 -2.80 -2.75
N GLY A 82 10.95 -3.26 -3.82
CA GLY A 82 11.41 -2.38 -4.89
C GLY A 82 10.27 -1.67 -5.59
N GLY A 83 9.18 -2.39 -5.85
CA GLY A 83 7.98 -1.79 -6.43
C GLY A 83 7.37 -0.73 -5.53
N PHE A 84 7.31 -1.01 -4.23
CA PHE A 84 6.80 -0.04 -3.26
C PHE A 84 7.65 1.23 -3.25
N ALA A 85 8.97 1.06 -3.15
CA ALA A 85 9.88 2.21 -3.10
C ALA A 85 9.71 3.10 -4.33
N LYS A 86 9.62 2.50 -5.51
CA LYS A 86 9.43 3.25 -6.75
C LYS A 86 8.11 4.02 -6.74
N VAL A 87 7.05 3.36 -6.31
CA VAL A 87 5.72 3.97 -6.28
C VAL A 87 5.67 5.18 -5.35
N ILE A 88 6.19 5.07 -4.12
CA ILE A 88 6.10 6.18 -3.18
C ILE A 88 6.98 7.36 -3.61
N VAL A 89 8.13 7.09 -4.21
CA VAL A 89 8.99 8.17 -4.71
C VAL A 89 8.26 8.96 -5.80
N GLU A 90 7.61 8.28 -6.72
CA GLU A 90 6.87 8.92 -7.79
C GLU A 90 5.60 9.60 -7.29
N PHE A 91 4.78 8.87 -6.53
CA PHE A 91 3.49 9.37 -6.09
C PHE A 91 3.61 10.58 -5.16
N PHE A 92 4.56 10.51 -4.22
CA PHE A 92 4.74 11.57 -3.23
C PHE A 92 5.80 12.59 -3.61
N ASP A 93 6.40 12.43 -4.78
CA ASP A 93 7.43 13.36 -5.28
C ASP A 93 8.59 13.47 -4.28
N LEU A 94 9.16 12.34 -3.93
CA LEU A 94 10.22 12.26 -2.92
C LEU A 94 11.62 12.36 -3.53
N TRP A 95 11.72 13.01 -4.67
CA TRP A 95 12.99 13.24 -5.36
C TRP A 95 13.79 14.30 -4.60
N ASP A 96 15.02 14.11 -4.51
CA ASP A 96 16.03 15.08 -4.09
C ASP A 96 17.11 14.46 -3.28
#